data_8b6575ce6ed36957af0af8bf2c5b04a8
#
_entry.id   8b6575ce6ed36957af0af8bf2c5b04a8
#
_cell.length_a   1.000
_cell.length_b   1.000
_cell.length_c   1.000
_cell.angle_alpha   90.00
_cell.angle_beta   90.00
_cell.angle_gamma   90.00
#
_symmetry.space_group_name_H-M   'P 1'
#
loop_
_entity.id
_entity.type
_entity.pdbx_description
1 polymer ?
#
loop_
_entity_poly.entity_id
_entity_poly.type
_entity_poly.pdbx_seq_one_letter_code
_entity_poly.pdbx_strand_id
1 'polypeptide(L)'
;PHLWRIFVQPNSFAFNFYKDSEINIEEFTKIIVTAFDIADEGKDVSFSDVNKDEWYYPFIKKAYGAKIIKGISSESFGISSCVTRQDIAVMLSRVLEKYENNLAFTKTYTGFADESEISEYALDGIKKLYCLGVISGYEDGTVKPLGNATRAEAAYMINSILKIIK
;
A
#
# COMPACT_ATOMS: atom_id res chain seq x y z
N PRO A 1 5.41 -18.79 -7.95
CA PRO A 1 6.53 -18.52 -8.87
C PRO A 1 6.22 -17.51 -9.98
N HIS A 2 4.99 -16.95 -10.11
CA HIS A 2 4.60 -16.11 -11.25
C HIS A 2 4.47 -14.61 -10.98
N LEU A 3 4.62 -14.16 -9.73
CA LEU A 3 4.45 -12.75 -9.34
C LEU A 3 5.56 -11.82 -9.86
N TRP A 4 6.73 -12.35 -10.20
CA TRP A 4 7.85 -11.58 -10.76
C TRP A 4 7.60 -11.03 -12.16
N ARG A 5 6.59 -11.55 -12.87
CA ARG A 5 6.24 -11.06 -14.21
C ARG A 5 5.39 -9.77 -14.19
N ILE A 6 4.79 -9.42 -13.05
CA ILE A 6 4.01 -8.19 -12.89
C ILE A 6 4.94 -7.00 -12.58
N PHE A 7 6.01 -7.26 -11.82
CA PHE A 7 7.10 -6.31 -11.65
C PHE A 7 8.15 -6.64 -12.71
N VAL A 8 8.29 -5.75 -13.67
CA VAL A 8 9.32 -5.76 -14.72
C VAL A 8 10.64 -6.25 -14.12
N GLN A 9 11.34 -7.13 -14.83
CA GLN A 9 12.63 -7.66 -14.39
C GLN A 9 13.54 -6.53 -13.89
N PRO A 10 14.21 -6.69 -12.74
CA PRO A 10 15.01 -5.61 -12.10
C PRO A 10 16.10 -5.00 -13.00
N ASN A 11 16.46 -5.67 -14.08
CA ASN A 11 17.46 -5.23 -15.05
C ASN A 11 16.86 -4.70 -16.35
N SER A 12 15.52 -4.54 -16.48
CA SER A 12 14.96 -3.97 -17.70
C SER A 12 15.10 -2.44 -17.68
N PHE A 13 15.41 -1.88 -18.82
CA PHE A 13 15.49 -0.43 -19.05
C PHE A 13 14.19 0.27 -18.61
N ALA A 14 13.04 -0.36 -18.83
CA ALA A 14 11.74 0.16 -18.40
C ALA A 14 11.60 0.26 -16.88
N PHE A 15 12.11 -0.70 -16.09
CA PHE A 15 12.09 -0.63 -14.62
C PHE A 15 12.89 0.57 -14.11
N ASN A 16 14.10 0.79 -14.64
CA ASN A 16 14.94 1.91 -14.25
C ASN A 16 14.34 3.26 -14.66
N PHE A 17 13.57 3.32 -15.73
CA PHE A 17 12.96 4.56 -16.23
C PHE A 17 11.76 5.02 -15.38
N TYR A 18 10.99 4.08 -14.80
CA TYR A 18 9.76 4.40 -14.04
C TYR A 18 9.86 4.20 -12.53
N LYS A 19 10.97 3.71 -12.00
CA LYS A 19 11.10 3.39 -10.57
C LYS A 19 10.86 4.58 -9.64
N ASP A 20 11.29 5.77 -10.06
CA ASP A 20 11.20 7.00 -9.29
C ASP A 20 9.90 7.79 -9.57
N SER A 21 9.03 7.30 -10.49
CA SER A 21 7.72 7.90 -10.71
C SER A 21 6.77 7.57 -9.57
N GLU A 22 5.92 8.52 -9.23
CA GLU A 22 4.86 8.33 -8.26
C GLU A 22 3.86 7.27 -8.75
N ILE A 23 3.15 6.64 -7.82
CA ILE A 23 2.12 5.65 -8.10
C ILE A 23 0.75 6.18 -7.70
N ASN A 24 -0.23 6.00 -8.59
CA ASN A 24 -1.61 6.38 -8.30
C ASN A 24 -2.30 5.33 -7.41
N ILE A 25 -3.32 5.78 -6.67
CA ILE A 25 -4.02 4.94 -5.70
C ILE A 25 -4.70 3.71 -6.33
N GLU A 26 -5.28 3.85 -7.53
CA GLU A 26 -5.91 2.75 -8.26
C GLU A 26 -4.87 1.73 -8.77
N GLU A 27 -3.70 2.18 -9.19
CA GLU A 27 -2.58 1.32 -9.58
C GLU A 27 -2.06 0.52 -8.38
N PHE A 28 -1.86 1.21 -7.25
CA PHE A 28 -1.41 0.57 -6.02
C PHE A 28 -2.44 -0.44 -5.50
N THR A 29 -3.74 -0.10 -5.56
CA THR A 29 -4.84 -1.00 -5.20
C THR A 29 -4.82 -2.28 -6.06
N LYS A 30 -4.62 -2.16 -7.38
CA LYS A 30 -4.47 -3.32 -8.27
C LYS A 30 -3.30 -4.22 -7.85
N ILE A 31 -2.17 -3.62 -7.53
CA ILE A 31 -0.97 -4.38 -7.12
C ILE A 31 -1.24 -5.14 -5.83
N ILE A 32 -1.81 -4.51 -4.80
CA ILE A 32 -2.16 -5.17 -3.54
C ILE A 32 -3.12 -6.34 -3.78
N VAL A 33 -4.22 -6.10 -4.47
CA VAL A 33 -5.24 -7.13 -4.73
C VAL A 33 -4.64 -8.34 -5.42
N THR A 34 -3.73 -8.10 -6.37
CA THR A 34 -3.08 -9.16 -7.14
C THR A 34 -1.98 -9.88 -6.31
N ALA A 35 -1.17 -9.12 -5.57
CA ALA A 35 -0.03 -9.67 -4.82
C ALA A 35 -0.47 -10.54 -3.63
N PHE A 36 -1.60 -10.20 -3.00
CA PHE A 36 -2.12 -10.88 -1.82
C PHE A 36 -3.35 -11.75 -2.11
N ASP A 37 -3.69 -11.95 -3.38
CA ASP A 37 -4.83 -12.76 -3.85
C ASP A 37 -6.14 -12.42 -3.11
N ILE A 38 -6.49 -11.11 -3.08
CA ILE A 38 -7.68 -10.64 -2.37
C ILE A 38 -8.93 -11.08 -3.11
N ALA A 39 -9.78 -11.86 -2.42
CA ALA A 39 -11.02 -12.37 -2.95
C ALA A 39 -12.09 -11.27 -3.12
N ASP A 40 -13.05 -11.50 -4.00
CA ASP A 40 -14.25 -10.65 -4.14
C ASP A 40 -15.26 -11.07 -3.07
N GLU A 41 -15.56 -10.17 -2.13
CA GLU A 41 -16.57 -10.39 -1.08
C GLU A 41 -17.99 -9.98 -1.51
N GLY A 42 -18.19 -9.67 -2.80
CA GLY A 42 -19.51 -9.36 -3.36
C GLY A 42 -20.06 -7.97 -3.00
N LYS A 43 -19.25 -7.10 -2.38
CA LYS A 43 -19.68 -5.73 -2.02
C LYS A 43 -19.46 -4.79 -3.18
N ASP A 44 -20.49 -4.06 -3.55
CA ASP A 44 -20.38 -2.99 -4.54
C ASP A 44 -19.76 -1.72 -3.96
N VAL A 45 -19.15 -0.96 -4.84
CA VAL A 45 -18.52 0.33 -4.55
C VAL A 45 -19.45 1.45 -5.02
N SER A 46 -19.64 2.46 -4.17
CA SER A 46 -20.52 3.61 -4.44
C SER A 46 -19.78 4.94 -4.55
N PHE A 47 -18.46 4.93 -4.74
CA PHE A 47 -17.69 6.16 -4.97
C PHE A 47 -18.05 6.79 -6.31
N SER A 48 -18.32 8.10 -6.30
CA SER A 48 -18.78 8.85 -7.48
C SER A 48 -17.73 8.99 -8.58
N ASP A 49 -16.45 8.91 -8.20
CA ASP A 49 -15.30 8.98 -9.10
C ASP A 49 -14.83 7.59 -9.63
N VAL A 50 -15.52 6.51 -9.24
CA VAL A 50 -15.17 5.15 -9.68
C VAL A 50 -16.13 4.68 -10.76
N ASN A 51 -15.65 4.65 -12.01
CA ASN A 51 -16.43 4.16 -13.15
C ASN A 51 -16.36 2.61 -13.23
N LYS A 52 -17.53 1.97 -13.34
CA LYS A 52 -17.66 0.49 -13.37
C LYS A 52 -17.08 -0.14 -14.62
N ASP A 53 -16.98 0.60 -15.72
CA ASP A 53 -16.48 0.11 -16.99
C ASP A 53 -14.96 0.22 -17.12
N GLU A 54 -14.30 0.80 -16.14
CA GLU A 54 -12.85 1.01 -16.14
C GLU A 54 -12.06 -0.17 -15.56
N TRP A 55 -10.82 -0.31 -16.02
CA TRP A 55 -9.91 -1.41 -15.68
C TRP A 55 -9.66 -1.57 -14.17
N TYR A 56 -9.73 -0.49 -13.39
CA TYR A 56 -9.46 -0.50 -11.95
C TYR A 56 -10.65 -0.98 -11.12
N TYR A 57 -11.88 -0.93 -11.65
CA TYR A 57 -13.09 -1.25 -10.89
C TYR A 57 -13.06 -2.59 -10.16
N PRO A 58 -12.71 -3.73 -10.80
CA PRO A 58 -12.72 -5.02 -10.13
C PRO A 58 -11.73 -5.09 -8.97
N PHE A 59 -10.62 -4.34 -9.03
CA PHE A 59 -9.63 -4.30 -7.96
C PHE A 59 -10.10 -3.43 -6.79
N ILE A 60 -10.67 -2.26 -7.08
CA ILE A 60 -11.25 -1.37 -6.06
C ILE A 60 -12.40 -2.09 -5.34
N LYS A 61 -13.28 -2.78 -6.07
CA LYS A 61 -14.38 -3.57 -5.50
C LYS A 61 -13.87 -4.62 -4.51
N LYS A 62 -12.86 -5.40 -4.88
CA LYS A 62 -12.25 -6.41 -4.01
C LYS A 62 -11.60 -5.80 -2.78
N ALA A 63 -10.80 -4.75 -2.95
CA ALA A 63 -10.11 -4.08 -1.85
C ALA A 63 -11.10 -3.41 -0.88
N TYR A 64 -12.20 -2.85 -1.40
CA TYR A 64 -13.27 -2.26 -0.60
C TYR A 64 -14.04 -3.33 0.20
N GLY A 65 -14.45 -4.43 -0.45
CA GLY A 65 -15.07 -5.57 0.20
C GLY A 65 -14.21 -6.11 1.34
N ALA A 66 -12.93 -6.32 1.08
CA ALA A 66 -11.95 -6.77 2.08
C ALA A 66 -11.56 -5.71 3.13
N LYS A 67 -12.18 -4.52 3.11
CA LYS A 67 -11.93 -3.38 4.01
C LYS A 67 -10.49 -2.83 3.99
N ILE A 68 -9.74 -3.12 2.94
CA ILE A 68 -8.37 -2.61 2.76
C ILE A 68 -8.40 -1.12 2.45
N ILE A 69 -9.38 -0.67 1.66
CA ILE A 69 -9.61 0.73 1.31
C ILE A 69 -10.94 1.25 1.87
N LYS A 70 -11.03 2.56 2.09
CA LYS A 70 -12.25 3.24 2.55
C LYS A 70 -12.62 4.46 1.69
N GLY A 71 -11.75 4.86 0.74
CA GLY A 71 -11.84 6.13 0.01
C GLY A 71 -11.22 7.30 0.78
N ILE A 72 -11.06 8.42 0.07
CA ILE A 72 -10.61 9.71 0.66
C ILE A 72 -11.77 10.44 1.35
N SER A 73 -13.01 10.08 1.00
CA SER A 73 -14.25 10.48 1.67
C SER A 73 -15.30 9.37 1.54
N SER A 74 -16.50 9.60 2.09
CA SER A 74 -17.64 8.69 1.90
C SER A 74 -18.09 8.57 0.43
N GLU A 75 -17.79 9.56 -0.40
CA GLU A 75 -18.28 9.68 -1.78
C GLU A 75 -17.19 9.55 -2.84
N SER A 76 -15.90 9.66 -2.46
CA SER A 76 -14.79 9.66 -3.40
C SER A 76 -13.68 8.70 -2.97
N PHE A 77 -13.19 7.93 -3.94
CA PHE A 77 -12.03 7.07 -3.78
C PHE A 77 -10.71 7.83 -3.95
N GLY A 78 -10.68 8.83 -4.83
CA GLY A 78 -9.49 9.61 -5.19
C GLY A 78 -8.80 9.13 -6.46
N ILE A 79 -9.56 8.70 -7.48
CA ILE A 79 -9.01 8.25 -8.77
C ILE A 79 -8.01 9.28 -9.33
N SER A 80 -6.91 8.79 -9.88
CA SER A 80 -5.78 9.54 -10.45
C SER A 80 -4.96 10.35 -9.44
N SER A 81 -5.27 10.28 -8.14
CA SER A 81 -4.43 10.88 -7.10
C SER A 81 -3.24 9.98 -6.79
N CYS A 82 -2.07 10.59 -6.58
CA CYS A 82 -0.92 9.85 -6.07
C CYS A 82 -1.20 9.35 -4.66
N VAL A 83 -0.82 8.11 -4.36
CA VAL A 83 -0.98 7.55 -3.01
C VAL A 83 0.16 8.04 -2.12
N THR A 84 -0.20 8.48 -0.90
CA THR A 84 0.81 8.89 0.08
C THR A 84 1.47 7.70 0.76
N ARG A 85 2.65 7.92 1.34
CA ARG A 85 3.37 6.88 2.08
C ARG A 85 2.59 6.39 3.30
N GLN A 86 1.88 7.28 4.01
CA GLN A 86 1.01 6.88 5.12
C GLN A 86 -0.19 6.06 4.66
N ASP A 87 -0.78 6.37 3.49
CA ASP A 87 -1.92 5.61 2.96
C ASP A 87 -1.49 4.20 2.53
N ILE A 88 -0.31 4.06 1.91
CA ILE A 88 0.29 2.75 1.64
C ILE A 88 0.45 1.95 2.95
N ALA A 89 0.97 2.58 4.00
CA ALA A 89 1.16 1.92 5.28
C ALA A 89 -0.18 1.44 5.88
N VAL A 90 -1.23 2.25 5.80
CA VAL A 90 -2.58 1.87 6.23
C VAL A 90 -3.13 0.70 5.43
N MET A 91 -3.04 0.76 4.10
CA MET A 91 -3.56 -0.30 3.23
C MET A 91 -2.83 -1.63 3.49
N LEU A 92 -1.50 -1.60 3.58
CA LEU A 92 -0.69 -2.79 3.87
C LEU A 92 -0.90 -3.33 5.29
N SER A 93 -1.07 -2.45 6.28
CA SER A 93 -1.42 -2.86 7.65
C SER A 93 -2.75 -3.63 7.71
N ARG A 94 -3.76 -3.19 6.95
CA ARG A 94 -5.06 -3.88 6.84
C ARG A 94 -4.96 -5.23 6.11
N VAL A 95 -4.08 -5.33 5.11
CA VAL A 95 -3.77 -6.64 4.50
C VAL A 95 -3.20 -7.59 5.54
N LEU A 96 -2.30 -7.11 6.40
CA LEU A 96 -1.65 -7.90 7.44
C LEU A 96 -2.58 -8.38 8.56
N GLU A 97 -3.77 -7.77 8.73
CA GLU A 97 -4.78 -8.25 9.69
C GLU A 97 -5.19 -9.71 9.44
N LYS A 98 -5.10 -10.18 8.18
CA LYS A 98 -5.38 -11.58 7.82
C LYS A 98 -4.27 -12.56 8.25
N TYR A 99 -3.10 -12.05 8.64
CA TYR A 99 -1.91 -12.84 8.96
C TYR A 99 -1.40 -12.61 10.40
N GLU A 100 -2.17 -11.97 11.27
CA GLU A 100 -1.72 -11.51 12.60
C GLU A 100 -1.07 -12.58 13.46
N ASN A 101 -1.55 -13.81 13.39
CA ASN A 101 -1.03 -14.92 14.19
C ASN A 101 0.39 -15.38 13.77
N ASN A 102 0.88 -14.93 12.61
CA ASN A 102 2.16 -15.36 12.04
C ASN A 102 3.19 -14.22 11.97
N LEU A 103 2.86 -13.03 12.50
CA LEU A 103 3.74 -11.87 12.40
C LEU A 103 4.79 -11.86 13.51
N ALA A 104 6.07 -11.81 13.14
CA ALA A 104 7.18 -11.64 14.06
C ALA A 104 7.66 -10.18 14.04
N PHE A 105 7.40 -9.45 15.13
CA PHE A 105 7.92 -8.10 15.31
C PHE A 105 9.42 -8.15 15.62
N THR A 106 10.23 -7.49 14.81
CA THR A 106 11.70 -7.52 14.87
C THR A 106 12.31 -6.27 15.47
N LYS A 107 11.52 -5.19 15.61
CA LYS A 107 11.96 -3.89 16.11
C LYS A 107 10.98 -3.31 17.12
N THR A 108 11.49 -2.48 18.03
CA THR A 108 10.68 -1.62 18.90
C THR A 108 10.52 -0.25 18.23
N TYR A 109 9.32 0.27 18.22
CA TYR A 109 9.06 1.61 17.66
C TYR A 109 9.68 2.69 18.55
N THR A 110 10.46 3.59 17.95
CA THR A 110 11.16 4.67 18.65
C THR A 110 10.72 6.06 18.23
N GLY A 111 9.77 6.16 17.30
CA GLY A 111 9.30 7.43 16.72
C GLY A 111 10.07 7.83 15.47
N PHE A 112 9.53 8.82 14.77
CA PHE A 112 10.16 9.50 13.64
C PHE A 112 10.28 11.00 13.94
N ALA A 113 11.24 11.69 13.32
CA ALA A 113 11.45 13.12 13.50
C ALA A 113 10.22 13.95 13.07
N ASP A 114 9.44 13.44 12.12
CA ASP A 114 8.21 14.03 11.58
C ASP A 114 6.93 13.31 12.06
N GLU A 115 6.98 12.63 13.22
CA GLU A 115 5.82 11.88 13.74
C GLU A 115 4.56 12.74 13.88
N SER A 116 4.71 14.02 14.19
CA SER A 116 3.58 14.96 14.30
C SER A 116 2.85 15.24 12.97
N GLU A 117 3.47 14.91 11.83
CA GLU A 117 2.85 15.02 10.50
C GLU A 117 2.04 13.77 10.13
N ILE A 118 2.19 12.68 10.89
CA ILE A 118 1.43 11.45 10.65
C ILE A 118 -0.02 11.67 11.06
N SER A 119 -0.94 11.46 10.12
CA SER A 119 -2.37 11.50 10.43
C SER A 119 -2.74 10.43 11.47
N GLU A 120 -3.65 10.75 12.39
CA GLU A 120 -4.07 9.84 13.47
C GLU A 120 -4.47 8.45 12.95
N TYR A 121 -5.21 8.39 11.82
CA TYR A 121 -5.64 7.13 11.22
C TYR A 121 -4.49 6.25 10.70
N ALA A 122 -3.31 6.82 10.47
CA ALA A 122 -2.17 6.13 9.86
C ALA A 122 -1.10 5.70 10.88
N LEU A 123 -1.12 6.26 12.07
CA LEU A 123 -0.08 6.07 13.08
C LEU A 123 0.14 4.59 13.43
N ASP A 124 -0.93 3.85 13.68
CA ASP A 124 -0.84 2.43 14.02
C ASP A 124 -0.32 1.59 12.85
N GLY A 125 -0.73 1.92 11.61
CA GLY A 125 -0.22 1.26 10.42
C GLY A 125 1.29 1.47 10.23
N ILE A 126 1.76 2.70 10.39
CA ILE A 126 3.19 3.05 10.31
C ILE A 126 3.98 2.33 11.41
N LYS A 127 3.51 2.36 12.67
CA LYS A 127 4.15 1.64 13.79
C LYS A 127 4.25 0.15 13.52
N LYS A 128 3.15 -0.47 13.07
CA LYS A 128 3.11 -1.90 12.74
C LYS A 128 4.14 -2.25 11.67
N LEU A 129 4.19 -1.51 10.56
CA LEU A 129 5.13 -1.77 9.48
C LEU A 129 6.59 -1.49 9.89
N TYR A 130 6.83 -0.50 10.75
CA TYR A 130 8.16 -0.24 11.31
C TYR A 130 8.63 -1.42 12.18
N CYS A 131 7.79 -1.88 13.10
CA CYS A 131 8.11 -3.00 14.00
C CYS A 131 8.34 -4.32 13.23
N LEU A 132 7.71 -4.49 12.07
CA LEU A 132 7.93 -5.61 11.15
C LEU A 132 9.17 -5.43 10.25
N GLY A 133 9.83 -4.27 10.29
CA GLY A 133 10.99 -3.98 9.44
C GLY A 133 10.65 -3.69 7.97
N VAL A 134 9.38 -3.44 7.65
CA VAL A 134 8.90 -3.08 6.30
C VAL A 134 9.23 -1.62 5.98
N ILE A 135 9.11 -0.74 6.98
CA ILE A 135 9.47 0.68 6.91
C ILE A 135 10.65 0.94 7.84
N SER A 136 11.62 1.74 7.41
CA SER A 136 12.77 2.15 8.25
C SER A 136 12.91 3.67 8.39
N GLY A 137 12.19 4.44 7.59
CA GLY A 137 12.40 5.89 7.46
C GLY A 137 13.61 6.23 6.58
N TYR A 138 13.90 7.51 6.51
CA TYR A 138 15.03 8.09 5.78
C TYR A 138 16.22 8.34 6.72
N GLU A 139 17.38 8.68 6.15
CA GLU A 139 18.62 8.96 6.90
C GLU A 139 18.48 10.18 7.84
N ASP A 140 17.57 11.11 7.51
CA ASP A 140 17.24 12.28 8.32
C ASP A 140 16.29 11.96 9.50
N GLY A 141 15.94 10.69 9.70
CA GLY A 141 15.04 10.24 10.75
C GLY A 141 13.55 10.43 10.46
N THR A 142 13.19 10.91 9.26
CA THR A 142 11.78 11.12 8.86
C THR A 142 11.18 9.88 8.20
N VAL A 143 9.84 9.79 8.18
CA VAL A 143 9.08 8.79 7.40
C VAL A 143 8.39 9.42 6.19
N LYS A 144 8.27 10.76 6.16
CA LYS A 144 7.59 11.58 5.14
C LYS A 144 6.18 11.08 4.87
N PRO A 145 5.27 11.10 5.86
CA PRO A 145 3.98 10.43 5.78
C PRO A 145 3.10 10.98 4.67
N LEU A 146 3.14 12.30 4.44
CA LEU A 146 2.34 13.01 3.44
C LEU A 146 3.00 13.03 2.06
N GLY A 147 4.24 12.57 1.93
CA GLY A 147 4.93 12.48 0.64
C GLY A 147 4.30 11.40 -0.25
N ASN A 148 4.22 11.69 -1.55
CA ASN A 148 3.79 10.72 -2.54
C ASN A 148 4.77 9.56 -2.62
N ALA A 149 4.25 8.34 -2.65
CA ALA A 149 5.09 7.17 -2.77
C ALA A 149 5.50 6.92 -4.22
N THR A 150 6.74 6.50 -4.41
CA THR A 150 7.22 6.04 -5.71
C THR A 150 6.83 4.59 -5.96
N ARG A 151 6.82 4.19 -7.23
CA ARG A 151 6.60 2.79 -7.64
C ARG A 151 7.63 1.84 -7.02
N ALA A 152 8.88 2.28 -6.88
CA ALA A 152 9.94 1.50 -6.24
C ALA A 152 9.68 1.28 -4.75
N GLU A 153 9.26 2.33 -4.03
CA GLU A 153 8.92 2.22 -2.59
C GLU A 153 7.73 1.30 -2.37
N ALA A 154 6.67 1.45 -3.16
CA ALA A 154 5.50 0.57 -3.12
C ALA A 154 5.88 -0.89 -3.35
N ALA A 155 6.69 -1.16 -4.37
CA ALA A 155 7.18 -2.50 -4.68
C ALA A 155 8.03 -3.10 -3.55
N TYR A 156 8.91 -2.29 -2.96
CA TYR A 156 9.75 -2.70 -1.84
C TYR A 156 8.90 -3.11 -0.62
N MET A 157 7.93 -2.28 -0.23
CA MET A 157 7.07 -2.56 0.93
C MET A 157 6.25 -3.83 0.72
N ILE A 158 5.64 -4.02 -0.46
CA ILE A 158 4.87 -5.23 -0.80
C ILE A 158 5.77 -6.47 -0.75
N ASN A 159 6.95 -6.43 -1.39
CA ASN A 159 7.88 -7.56 -1.38
C ASN A 159 8.38 -7.91 0.03
N SER A 160 8.60 -6.92 0.88
CA SER A 160 8.97 -7.12 2.28
C SER A 160 7.87 -7.86 3.05
N ILE A 161 6.61 -7.49 2.87
CA ILE A 161 5.47 -8.18 3.48
C ILE A 161 5.33 -9.61 2.95
N LEU A 162 5.44 -9.82 1.63
CA LEU A 162 5.37 -11.16 1.05
C LEU A 162 6.44 -12.12 1.58
N LYS A 163 7.59 -11.61 2.03
CA LYS A 163 8.62 -12.42 2.70
C LYS A 163 8.28 -12.77 4.14
N ILE A 164 7.54 -11.90 4.83
CA ILE A 164 7.15 -12.08 6.23
C ILE A 164 6.03 -13.11 6.38
N ILE A 165 5.06 -13.11 5.44
CA ILE A 165 3.86 -13.95 5.52
C ILE A 165 4.01 -15.34 4.88
N LYS A 166 5.19 -15.65 4.34
CA LYS A 166 5.53 -16.99 3.81
C LYS A 166 5.96 -17.93 4.93
#